data_07ae6b0fb7df11400e5df39aaa2178a0
#
_entry.id   07ae6b0fb7df11400e5df39aaa2178a0
#
_cell.length_a   1.000
_cell.length_b   1.000
_cell.length_c   1.000
_cell.angle_alpha   90.00
_cell.angle_beta   90.00
_cell.angle_gamma   90.00
#
_symmetry.space_group_name_H-M   'P 1'
#
loop_
_entity.id
_entity.type
_entity.pdbx_description
1 polymer ?
#
loop_
_entity_poly.entity_id
_entity_poly.type
_entity_poly.pdbx_seq_one_letter_code
_entity_poly.pdbx_strand_id
1 'polypeptide(L)'
;MTVFLIPNLKKENAVPTALRAAKTLRGAGARVLLSDAVREYFVGMGQEFAEDAKAFELCDVIVTVGGDGTILHAARQSLGYNKPLLGINIGRMGFLATVEAYEMEKLERLVHGEYILDRRSILSVSVDGLCRLWAQMGVTTSPAM
;
A
#
# COMPACT_ATOMS: atom_id res chain seq x y z
N MET A 1 -1.87 -1.45 15.25
CA MET A 1 -1.23 -1.20 13.94
C MET A 1 -2.05 -0.17 13.18
N THR A 2 -1.41 0.82 12.59
CA THR A 2 -2.04 1.83 11.72
C THR A 2 -1.63 1.56 10.29
N VAL A 3 -2.60 1.38 9.40
CA VAL A 3 -2.39 1.06 7.98
C VAL A 3 -2.78 2.26 7.13
N PHE A 4 -1.90 2.73 6.27
CA PHE A 4 -2.24 3.69 5.22
C PHE A 4 -2.60 2.93 3.95
N LEU A 5 -3.88 2.95 3.57
CA LEU A 5 -4.42 2.24 2.42
C LEU A 5 -4.49 3.18 1.21
N ILE A 6 -3.81 2.79 0.13
CA ILE A 6 -3.67 3.60 -1.10
C ILE A 6 -4.30 2.84 -2.29
N PRO A 7 -5.55 3.12 -2.65
CA PRO A 7 -6.20 2.56 -3.84
C PRO A 7 -5.81 3.32 -5.11
N ASN A 8 -5.56 2.59 -6.20
CA ASN A 8 -5.40 3.18 -7.52
C ASN A 8 -6.75 3.34 -8.21
N LEU A 9 -7.39 4.50 -8.05
CA LEU A 9 -8.73 4.78 -8.59
C LEU A 9 -8.85 4.67 -10.12
N LYS A 10 -7.74 4.66 -10.85
CA LYS A 10 -7.73 4.44 -12.31
C LYS A 10 -7.94 2.97 -12.70
N LYS A 11 -7.89 2.08 -11.74
CA LYS A 11 -8.12 0.64 -11.93
C LYS A 11 -9.56 0.30 -11.61
N GLU A 12 -10.19 -0.43 -12.52
CA GLU A 12 -11.46 -1.09 -12.24
C GLU A 12 -11.30 -2.01 -11.02
N ASN A 13 -12.31 -2.13 -10.19
CA ASN A 13 -12.30 -2.89 -8.93
C ASN A 13 -11.36 -2.36 -7.82
N ALA A 14 -10.68 -1.23 -7.98
CA ALA A 14 -9.82 -0.69 -6.92
C ALA A 14 -10.63 -0.29 -5.68
N VAL A 15 -11.73 0.42 -5.85
CA VAL A 15 -12.60 0.85 -4.74
C VAL A 15 -13.23 -0.34 -4.02
N PRO A 16 -13.92 -1.29 -4.70
CA PRO A 16 -14.49 -2.46 -4.02
C PRO A 16 -13.43 -3.29 -3.28
N THR A 17 -12.26 -3.47 -3.87
CA THR A 17 -11.16 -4.22 -3.25
C THR A 17 -10.60 -3.49 -2.03
N ALA A 18 -10.41 -2.17 -2.12
CA ALA A 18 -9.95 -1.36 -1.00
C ALA A 18 -10.96 -1.35 0.16
N LEU A 19 -12.27 -1.33 -0.13
CA LEU A 19 -13.31 -1.46 0.87
C LEU A 19 -13.25 -2.81 1.60
N ARG A 20 -13.07 -3.89 0.87
CA ARG A 20 -12.88 -5.23 1.45
C ARG A 20 -11.61 -5.29 2.30
N ALA A 21 -10.49 -4.77 1.79
CA ALA A 21 -9.24 -4.71 2.54
C ALA A 21 -9.37 -3.89 3.83
N ALA A 22 -10.00 -2.71 3.77
CA ALA A 22 -10.25 -1.89 4.94
C ALA A 22 -11.13 -2.61 5.98
N LYS A 23 -12.17 -3.32 5.54
CA LYS A 23 -13.03 -4.11 6.42
C LYS A 23 -12.25 -5.24 7.11
N THR A 24 -11.43 -5.98 6.37
CA THR A 24 -10.60 -7.06 6.92
C THR A 24 -9.58 -6.53 7.92
N LEU A 25 -8.84 -5.48 7.57
CA LEU A 25 -7.84 -4.85 8.44
C LEU A 25 -8.46 -4.35 9.75
N ARG A 26 -9.61 -3.67 9.67
CA ARG A 26 -10.32 -3.19 10.87
C ARG A 26 -10.88 -4.32 11.70
N GLY A 27 -11.42 -5.36 11.06
CA GLY A 27 -11.87 -6.57 11.74
C GLY A 27 -10.78 -7.25 12.55
N ALA A 28 -9.53 -7.19 12.06
CA ALA A 28 -8.34 -7.68 12.77
C ALA A 28 -7.80 -6.70 13.83
N GLY A 29 -8.40 -5.52 14.00
CA GLY A 29 -8.01 -4.53 15.01
C GLY A 29 -7.05 -3.44 14.52
N ALA A 30 -6.83 -3.30 13.21
CA ALA A 30 -6.04 -2.21 12.67
C ALA A 30 -6.85 -0.91 12.54
N ARG A 31 -6.16 0.21 12.73
CA ARG A 31 -6.63 1.53 12.33
C ARG A 31 -6.32 1.73 10.86
N VAL A 32 -7.28 2.14 10.05
CA VAL A 32 -7.12 2.34 8.60
C VAL A 32 -7.22 3.81 8.27
N LEU A 33 -6.17 4.35 7.67
CA LEU A 33 -6.09 5.70 7.11
C LEU A 33 -6.24 5.64 5.59
N LEU A 34 -6.94 6.61 5.04
CA LEU A 34 -7.01 6.89 3.60
C LEU A 34 -6.61 8.34 3.36
N SER A 35 -6.16 8.63 2.13
CA SER A 35 -5.92 10.00 1.70
C SER A 35 -7.21 10.82 1.68
N ASP A 36 -7.14 12.08 2.08
CA ASP A 36 -8.25 13.03 1.90
C ASP A 36 -8.70 13.13 0.43
N ALA A 37 -7.79 12.93 -0.51
CA ALA A 37 -8.07 12.97 -1.94
C ALA A 37 -9.05 11.89 -2.44
N VAL A 38 -9.21 10.79 -1.70
CA VAL A 38 -10.12 9.70 -2.08
C VAL A 38 -11.39 9.65 -1.21
N ARG A 39 -11.59 10.62 -0.35
CA ARG A 39 -12.68 10.67 0.65
C ARG A 39 -14.05 10.38 0.06
N GLU A 40 -14.38 10.94 -1.10
CA GLU A 40 -15.68 10.80 -1.74
C GLU A 40 -16.06 9.36 -2.08
N TYR A 41 -15.07 8.49 -2.31
CA TYR A 41 -15.28 7.08 -2.66
C TYR A 41 -15.48 6.17 -1.44
N PHE A 42 -15.22 6.67 -0.24
CA PHE A 42 -15.16 5.88 0.99
C PHE A 42 -16.02 6.44 2.14
N VAL A 43 -16.99 7.28 1.84
CA VAL A 43 -17.86 7.89 2.86
C VAL A 43 -18.68 6.83 3.60
N GLY A 44 -18.81 6.98 4.91
CA GLY A 44 -19.69 6.15 5.76
C GLY A 44 -19.14 4.79 6.17
N MET A 45 -17.89 4.49 5.85
CA MET A 45 -17.27 3.17 6.12
C MET A 45 -16.41 3.13 7.39
N GLY A 46 -16.39 4.20 8.19
CA GLY A 46 -15.64 4.25 9.45
C GLY A 46 -14.12 4.28 9.32
N GLN A 47 -13.60 4.62 8.14
CA GLN A 47 -12.18 4.91 7.93
C GLN A 47 -11.86 6.33 8.38
N GLU A 48 -10.60 6.54 8.72
CA GLU A 48 -10.06 7.85 8.97
C GLU A 48 -9.39 8.40 7.72
N PHE A 49 -9.42 9.72 7.55
CA PHE A 49 -8.82 10.40 6.42
C PHE A 49 -7.77 11.39 6.92
N ALA A 50 -6.69 11.51 6.18
CA ALA A 50 -5.61 12.44 6.46
C ALA A 50 -4.97 12.93 5.16
N GLU A 51 -4.28 14.06 5.23
CA GLU A 51 -3.33 14.46 4.19
C GLU A 51 -2.24 13.39 4.04
N ASP A 52 -1.78 13.14 2.80
CA ASP A 52 -0.83 12.07 2.49
C ASP A 52 0.43 12.10 3.36
N ALA A 53 1.05 13.26 3.51
CA ALA A 53 2.25 13.44 4.34
C ALA A 53 1.98 12.97 5.79
N LYS A 54 0.84 13.35 6.35
CA LYS A 54 0.45 12.98 7.70
C LYS A 54 0.12 11.47 7.80
N ALA A 55 -0.51 10.92 6.79
CA ALA A 55 -0.81 9.49 6.73
C ALA A 55 0.49 8.65 6.68
N PHE A 56 1.49 9.06 5.89
CA PHE A 56 2.80 8.42 5.86
C PHE A 56 3.55 8.51 7.20
N GLU A 57 3.45 9.62 7.91
CA GLU A 57 4.03 9.76 9.25
C GLU A 57 3.39 8.79 10.25
N LEU A 58 2.06 8.75 10.29
CA LEU A 58 1.28 8.07 11.30
C LEU A 58 1.19 6.56 11.08
N CYS A 59 1.31 6.07 9.84
CA CYS A 59 1.16 4.65 9.56
C CYS A 59 2.34 3.82 10.03
N ASP A 60 2.07 2.57 10.37
CA ASP A 60 3.07 1.53 10.61
C ASP A 60 3.42 0.80 9.31
N VAL A 61 2.44 0.67 8.41
CA VAL A 61 2.57 -0.03 7.13
C VAL A 61 1.71 0.64 6.06
N ILE A 62 2.18 0.60 4.82
CA ILE A 62 1.46 1.07 3.64
C ILE A 62 0.87 -0.15 2.93
N VAL A 63 -0.41 -0.12 2.61
CA VAL A 63 -1.07 -1.15 1.80
C VAL A 63 -1.60 -0.50 0.52
N THR A 64 -1.15 -0.97 -0.63
CA THR A 64 -1.64 -0.47 -1.92
C THR A 64 -2.64 -1.43 -2.54
N VAL A 65 -3.61 -0.91 -3.27
CA VAL A 65 -4.55 -1.69 -4.08
C VAL A 65 -4.40 -1.28 -5.54
N GLY A 66 -3.77 -2.16 -6.33
CA GLY A 66 -3.44 -1.83 -7.72
C GLY A 66 -2.61 -2.91 -8.39
N GLY A 67 -1.52 -2.53 -9.00
CA GLY A 67 -0.52 -3.40 -9.60
C GLY A 67 0.88 -2.88 -9.26
N ASP A 68 1.91 -3.41 -9.93
CA ASP A 68 3.31 -3.04 -9.68
C ASP A 68 3.56 -1.53 -9.78
N GLY A 69 2.96 -0.85 -10.76
CA GLY A 69 3.08 0.60 -10.90
C GLY A 69 2.52 1.37 -9.69
N THR A 70 1.46 0.88 -9.07
CA THR A 70 0.90 1.47 -7.85
C THR A 70 1.86 1.32 -6.67
N ILE A 71 2.47 0.14 -6.55
CA ILE A 71 3.48 -0.14 -5.53
C ILE A 71 4.69 0.78 -5.70
N LEU A 72 5.23 0.88 -6.91
CA LEU A 72 6.37 1.75 -7.22
C LEU A 72 6.07 3.22 -6.93
N HIS A 73 4.87 3.67 -7.26
CA HIS A 73 4.44 5.04 -6.99
C HIS A 73 4.36 5.33 -5.47
N ALA A 74 3.69 4.45 -4.72
CA ALA A 74 3.58 4.57 -3.27
C ALA A 74 4.96 4.51 -2.58
N ALA A 75 5.82 3.61 -3.02
CA ALA A 75 7.15 3.47 -2.50
C ALA A 75 7.99 4.74 -2.74
N ARG A 76 7.86 5.37 -3.92
CA ARG A 76 8.50 6.66 -4.22
C ARG A 76 7.98 7.78 -3.33
N GLN A 77 6.68 7.86 -3.10
CA GLN A 77 6.08 8.88 -2.22
C GLN A 77 6.49 8.68 -0.76
N SER A 78 6.69 7.43 -0.33
CA SER A 78 7.08 7.09 1.03
C SER A 78 8.58 7.14 1.30
N LEU A 79 9.39 7.56 0.33
CA LEU A 79 10.82 7.80 0.53
C LEU A 79 11.05 8.78 1.70
N GLY A 80 11.89 8.40 2.65
CA GLY A 80 12.16 9.20 3.84
C GLY A 80 11.30 8.84 5.05
N TYR A 81 10.14 8.19 4.87
CA TYR A 81 9.31 7.73 6.00
C TYR A 81 9.71 6.34 6.51
N ASN A 82 10.48 5.58 5.72
CA ASN A 82 10.99 4.25 6.06
C ASN A 82 9.90 3.26 6.52
N LYS A 83 8.78 3.24 5.80
CA LYS A 83 7.63 2.38 6.10
C LYS A 83 7.62 1.14 5.21
N PRO A 84 7.30 -0.06 5.76
CA PRO A 84 7.07 -1.24 4.94
C PRO A 84 5.84 -1.07 4.05
N LEU A 85 5.84 -1.74 2.91
CA LEU A 85 4.80 -1.63 1.90
C LEU A 85 4.33 -3.02 1.45
N LEU A 86 3.02 -3.23 1.43
CA LEU A 86 2.34 -4.42 0.93
C LEU A 86 1.47 -4.06 -0.28
N GLY A 87 1.55 -4.82 -1.35
CA GLY A 87 0.69 -4.66 -2.52
C GLY A 87 -0.43 -5.70 -2.60
N ILE A 88 -1.66 -5.24 -2.81
CA ILE A 88 -2.79 -6.08 -3.21
C ILE A 88 -2.97 -5.94 -4.71
N ASN A 89 -2.82 -7.05 -5.43
CA ASN A 89 -2.96 -7.10 -6.88
C ASN A 89 -4.45 -7.16 -7.29
N ILE A 90 -4.85 -6.28 -8.20
CA ILE A 90 -6.20 -6.28 -8.80
C ILE A 90 -6.14 -6.31 -10.34
N GLY A 91 -4.98 -6.58 -10.90
CA GLY A 91 -4.77 -6.63 -12.33
C GLY A 91 -4.15 -7.94 -12.80
N ARG A 92 -3.34 -7.85 -13.83
CA ARG A 92 -2.51 -8.97 -14.25
C ARG A 92 -1.45 -9.26 -13.21
N MET A 93 -1.03 -10.54 -13.13
CA MET A 93 0.05 -10.95 -12.25
C MET A 93 1.28 -10.05 -12.45
N GLY A 94 1.77 -9.48 -11.35
CA GLY A 94 2.97 -8.66 -11.30
C GLY A 94 4.06 -9.37 -10.49
N PHE A 95 5.19 -8.68 -10.32
CA PHE A 95 6.35 -9.19 -9.57
C PHE A 95 6.45 -8.63 -8.15
N LEU A 96 5.74 -7.54 -7.85
CA LEU A 96 5.88 -6.80 -6.60
C LEU A 96 4.71 -7.02 -5.63
N ALA A 97 3.49 -7.17 -6.15
CA ALA A 97 2.33 -7.44 -5.31
C ALA A 97 2.41 -8.86 -4.73
N THR A 98 2.22 -8.97 -3.42
CA THR A 98 2.35 -10.25 -2.70
C THR A 98 1.02 -10.82 -2.23
N VAL A 99 -0.06 -10.06 -2.36
CA VAL A 99 -1.42 -10.45 -1.99
C VAL A 99 -2.33 -10.30 -3.19
N GLU A 100 -3.04 -11.35 -3.53
CA GLU A 100 -4.08 -11.29 -4.55
C GLU A 100 -5.42 -10.83 -3.94
N ALA A 101 -6.29 -10.23 -4.75
CA ALA A 101 -7.57 -9.70 -4.28
C ALA A 101 -8.50 -10.75 -3.64
N TYR A 102 -8.26 -12.04 -3.88
CA TYR A 102 -8.99 -13.15 -3.26
C TYR A 102 -8.34 -13.67 -1.98
N GLU A 103 -7.16 -13.17 -1.58
CA GLU A 103 -6.37 -13.62 -0.43
C GLU A 103 -6.44 -12.61 0.73
N MET A 104 -7.60 -12.03 0.99
CA MET A 104 -7.76 -10.97 2.01
C MET A 104 -7.41 -11.43 3.43
N GLU A 105 -7.48 -12.74 3.72
CA GLU A 105 -7.07 -13.31 5.00
C GLU A 105 -5.59 -13.07 5.32
N LYS A 106 -4.75 -12.85 4.32
CA LYS A 106 -3.34 -12.48 4.53
C LYS A 106 -3.17 -11.12 5.21
N LEU A 107 -4.16 -10.23 5.10
CA LEU A 107 -4.15 -8.94 5.79
C LEU A 107 -4.36 -9.09 7.30
N GLU A 108 -5.10 -10.11 7.75
CA GLU A 108 -5.23 -10.40 9.18
C GLU A 108 -3.88 -10.81 9.77
N ARG A 109 -3.12 -11.64 9.04
CA ARG A 109 -1.77 -12.03 9.42
C ARG A 109 -0.82 -10.84 9.51
N LEU A 110 -0.95 -9.89 8.58
CA LEU A 110 -0.20 -8.62 8.63
C LEU A 110 -0.44 -7.88 9.96
N VAL A 111 -1.70 -7.75 10.34
CA VAL A 111 -2.09 -7.06 11.59
C VAL A 111 -1.54 -7.76 12.84
N HIS A 112 -1.48 -9.09 12.82
CA HIS A 112 -0.93 -9.90 13.91
C HIS A 112 0.60 -9.99 13.90
N GLY A 113 1.28 -9.33 12.96
CA GLY A 113 2.74 -9.34 12.89
C GLY A 113 3.34 -10.61 12.26
N GLU A 114 2.53 -11.43 11.62
CA GLU A 114 2.93 -12.69 10.98
C GLU A 114 3.39 -12.44 9.54
N TYR A 115 4.50 -11.71 9.36
CA TYR A 115 5.07 -11.40 8.04
C TYR A 115 6.59 -11.33 8.05
N ILE A 116 7.19 -11.40 6.89
CA ILE A 116 8.63 -11.23 6.68
C ILE A 116 8.87 -9.94 5.91
N LEU A 117 9.84 -9.14 6.33
CA LEU A 117 10.28 -7.95 5.61
C LEU A 117 11.33 -8.33 4.56
N ASP A 118 11.01 -8.07 3.30
CA ASP A 118 11.95 -8.14 2.19
C ASP A 118 12.53 -6.73 1.93
N ARG A 119 13.81 -6.55 2.21
CA ARG A 119 14.50 -5.28 2.02
C ARG A 119 15.02 -5.17 0.60
N ARG A 120 14.62 -4.12 -0.10
CA ARG A 120 15.03 -3.86 -1.47
C ARG A 120 15.72 -2.51 -1.60
N SER A 121 16.74 -2.46 -2.45
CA SER A 121 17.48 -1.23 -2.74
C SER A 121 16.70 -0.34 -3.70
N ILE A 122 16.84 0.96 -3.50
CA ILE A 122 16.31 1.97 -4.39
C ILE A 122 17.50 2.58 -5.14
N LEU A 123 17.42 2.59 -6.47
CA LEU A 123 18.43 3.21 -7.31
C LEU A 123 17.97 4.60 -7.74
N SER A 124 18.85 5.58 -7.57
CA SER A 124 18.68 6.92 -8.14
C SER A 124 19.60 7.05 -9.34
N VAL A 125 19.04 7.34 -10.50
CA VAL A 125 19.80 7.53 -11.74
C VAL A 125 19.56 8.95 -12.26
N SER A 126 20.64 9.68 -12.56
CA SER A 126 20.57 10.96 -13.26
C SER A 126 21.37 10.88 -14.56
N VAL A 127 20.77 11.35 -15.65
CA VAL A 127 21.42 11.43 -16.97
C VAL A 127 21.53 12.90 -17.34
N ASP A 128 22.76 13.39 -17.51
CA ASP A 128 23.10 14.75 -17.98
C ASP A 128 22.33 15.91 -17.31
N GLY A 129 22.05 15.79 -16.02
CA GLY A 129 21.36 16.82 -15.24
C GLY A 129 19.89 17.06 -15.58
N LEU A 130 19.33 16.39 -16.58
CA LEU A 130 18.00 16.67 -17.12
C LEU A 130 16.94 15.60 -16.78
N CYS A 131 17.31 14.42 -16.33
CA CYS A 131 16.33 13.38 -15.99
C CYS A 131 16.76 12.59 -14.76
N ARG A 132 15.93 12.59 -13.73
CA ARG A 132 16.04 11.67 -12.60
C ARG A 132 15.09 10.52 -12.84
N LEU A 133 15.59 9.41 -13.33
CA LEU A 133 14.86 8.15 -13.34
C LEU A 133 15.07 7.47 -11.98
N TRP A 134 13.99 7.25 -11.29
CA TRP A 134 13.97 6.46 -10.06
C TRP A 134 13.54 5.05 -10.41
N ALA A 135 14.47 4.12 -10.43
CA ALA A 135 14.16 2.70 -10.44
C ALA A 135 14.11 2.24 -8.98
N GLN A 136 12.95 1.90 -8.52
CA GLN A 136 12.74 1.42 -7.17
C GLN A 136 12.44 -0.07 -7.19
N MET A 137 13.21 -0.83 -6.45
CA MET A 137 12.84 -2.18 -6.05
C MET A 137 12.15 -2.08 -4.68
N GLY A 138 10.85 -2.28 -4.67
CA GLY A 138 10.01 -2.03 -3.50
C GLY A 138 10.31 -2.93 -2.32
N VAL A 139 10.00 -2.43 -1.13
CA VAL A 139 9.90 -3.26 0.07
C VAL A 139 8.54 -3.95 0.02
N THR A 140 8.54 -5.25 -0.12
CA THR A 140 7.31 -6.04 -0.01
C THR A 140 7.33 -6.82 1.30
N THR A 141 6.23 -6.81 2.00
CA THR A 141 6.03 -7.73 3.12
C THR A 141 5.38 -8.99 2.57
N SER A 142 6.03 -10.13 2.70
CA SER A 142 5.40 -11.42 2.46
C SER A 142 4.94 -11.98 3.80
N PRO A 143 3.69 -12.41 3.97
CA PRO A 143 3.30 -13.11 5.17
C PRO A 143 4.14 -14.38 5.30
N ALA A 144 4.64 -14.66 6.51
CA ALA A 144 5.28 -15.93 6.80
C ALA A 144 4.29 -17.07 6.48
N MET A 145 4.77 -18.02 5.75
CA MET A 145 3.97 -19.23 5.50
C MET A 145 3.88 -20.08 6.75
#